data_28d2fde14488178b1bf9f1985f466f45
#
_entry.id   28d2fde14488178b1bf9f1985f466f45
#
_cell.length_a   1.000
_cell.length_b   1.000
_cell.length_c   1.000
_cell.angle_alpha   90.00
_cell.angle_beta   90.00
_cell.angle_gamma   90.00
#
_symmetry.space_group_name_H-M   'P 1'
#
loop_
_entity.id
_entity.type
_entity.pdbx_description
1 polymer ?
#
loop_
_entity_poly.entity_id
_entity_poly.type
_entity_poly.pdbx_seq_one_letter_code
_entity_poly.pdbx_strand_id
1 'polypeptide(L)'
;VVNEIEDAWYAELRAQYQPEHVRLLLIGESAPTDHGGTRPRNFFYADHLGYDNLYRGVVEALYDLRGLEKRSHDKRPWLRRLQDDGVFLIDLVPYPVNDVSSKKQRKAILRENVPSCIERARALNPDGIILCSSDVFDALALPLREAGLPLLHTHALSFPLGNVRDQFVADFHEAYARLGDH
;
A
#
# COMPACT_ATOMS: atom_id res chain seq x y z
N VAL A 1 13.66 6.38 22.19
CA VAL A 1 13.46 5.14 21.42
C VAL A 1 12.02 5.12 21.00
N VAL A 2 11.74 5.54 19.76
CA VAL A 2 10.41 5.45 19.18
C VAL A 2 10.13 3.96 19.00
N ASN A 3 9.04 3.47 19.58
CA ASN A 3 8.61 2.09 19.41
C ASN A 3 8.38 1.82 17.92
N GLU A 4 9.24 1.03 17.32
CA GLU A 4 9.16 0.54 15.93
C GLU A 4 8.05 -0.53 15.73
N ILE A 5 7.11 -0.61 16.67
CA ILE A 5 6.02 -1.58 16.66
C ILE A 5 4.80 -0.93 16.01
N GLU A 6 4.24 -1.61 15.03
CA GLU A 6 2.97 -1.23 14.41
C GLU A 6 1.89 -1.06 15.49
N ASP A 7 1.13 0.06 15.45
CA ASP A 7 -0.03 0.26 16.31
C ASP A 7 -1.02 -0.91 16.11
N ALA A 8 -1.48 -1.50 17.21
CA ALA A 8 -2.36 -2.67 17.21
C ALA A 8 -3.63 -2.44 16.36
N TRP A 9 -4.16 -1.21 16.31
CA TRP A 9 -5.32 -0.88 15.49
C TRP A 9 -5.07 -1.12 13.98
N TYR A 10 -3.90 -0.73 13.46
CA TYR A 10 -3.55 -0.99 12.06
C TYR A 10 -3.34 -2.48 11.79
N ALA A 11 -2.64 -3.16 12.70
CA ALA A 11 -2.37 -4.59 12.59
C ALA A 11 -3.65 -5.42 12.61
N GLU A 12 -4.59 -5.12 13.50
CA GLU A 12 -5.88 -5.80 13.61
C GLU A 12 -6.73 -5.64 12.35
N LEU A 13 -6.86 -4.40 11.83
CA LEU A 13 -7.61 -4.12 10.60
C LEU A 13 -6.97 -4.82 9.40
N ARG A 14 -5.65 -4.77 9.27
CA ARG A 14 -4.94 -5.46 8.20
C ARG A 14 -5.16 -6.96 8.25
N ALA A 15 -5.08 -7.56 9.43
CA ALA A 15 -5.27 -9.00 9.63
C ALA A 15 -6.66 -9.48 9.20
N GLN A 16 -7.71 -8.64 9.37
CA GLN A 16 -9.07 -8.99 8.95
C GLN A 16 -9.21 -9.25 7.44
N TYR A 17 -8.35 -8.62 6.64
CA TYR A 17 -8.41 -8.68 5.18
C TYR A 17 -7.20 -9.37 4.56
N GLN A 18 -6.41 -10.08 5.35
CA GLN A 18 -5.29 -10.85 4.82
C GLN A 18 -5.81 -12.06 4.04
N PRO A 19 -5.42 -12.21 2.75
CA PRO A 19 -5.75 -13.39 1.95
C PRO A 19 -5.10 -14.65 2.51
N GLU A 20 -5.68 -15.80 2.19
CA GLU A 20 -5.04 -17.09 2.45
C GLU A 20 -3.76 -17.25 1.62
N HIS A 21 -3.81 -16.83 0.34
CA HIS A 21 -2.66 -16.71 -0.54
C HIS A 21 -2.57 -15.29 -1.11
N VAL A 22 -1.42 -14.65 -0.97
CA VAL A 22 -1.18 -13.31 -1.52
C VAL A 22 -0.72 -13.44 -2.98
N ARG A 23 -1.63 -13.20 -3.91
CA ARG A 23 -1.30 -13.15 -5.35
C ARG A 23 -0.62 -11.84 -5.70
N LEU A 24 -1.15 -10.73 -5.23
CA LEU A 24 -0.62 -9.39 -5.45
C LEU A 24 -0.35 -8.69 -4.12
N LEU A 25 0.91 -8.43 -3.84
CA LEU A 25 1.31 -7.61 -2.71
C LEU A 25 1.50 -6.16 -3.15
N LEU A 26 0.75 -5.26 -2.56
CA LEU A 26 0.92 -3.82 -2.70
C LEU A 26 1.78 -3.31 -1.54
N ILE A 27 2.74 -2.44 -1.82
CA ILE A 27 3.56 -1.82 -0.78
C ILE A 27 3.40 -0.31 -0.84
N GLY A 28 2.76 0.24 0.20
CA GLY A 28 2.63 1.68 0.45
C GLY A 28 3.80 2.22 1.26
N GLU A 29 3.78 3.52 1.55
CA GLU A 29 4.86 4.18 2.30
C GLU A 29 4.73 3.93 3.81
N SER A 30 3.63 4.38 4.40
CA SER A 30 3.32 4.21 5.82
C SER A 30 1.83 4.37 6.07
N ALA A 31 1.35 3.81 7.19
CA ALA A 31 0.01 4.09 7.67
C ALA A 31 -0.13 5.59 8.03
N PRO A 32 -1.32 6.19 7.89
CA PRO A 32 -1.54 7.58 8.25
C PRO A 32 -1.50 7.79 9.78
N THR A 33 -1.12 9.00 10.19
CA THR A 33 -1.23 9.40 11.61
C THR A 33 -2.69 9.47 12.07
N ASP A 34 -2.92 9.29 13.35
CA ASP A 34 -4.24 9.42 13.99
C ASP A 34 -4.64 10.88 14.31
N HIS A 35 -3.75 11.83 14.02
CA HIS A 35 -3.95 13.25 14.35
C HIS A 35 -4.38 13.50 15.80
N GLY A 36 -3.82 12.73 16.75
CA GLY A 36 -4.19 12.81 18.17
C GLY A 36 -5.63 12.34 18.46
N GLY A 37 -6.19 11.47 17.63
CA GLY A 37 -7.55 10.94 17.78
C GLY A 37 -8.67 11.92 17.40
N THR A 38 -8.32 13.09 16.83
CA THR A 38 -9.31 14.15 16.52
C THR A 38 -10.07 13.93 15.21
N ARG A 39 -9.58 13.03 14.35
CA ARG A 39 -10.17 12.74 13.04
C ARG A 39 -10.14 11.25 12.75
N PRO A 40 -11.12 10.71 11.96
CA PRO A 40 -11.02 9.36 11.43
C PRO A 40 -9.75 9.19 10.61
N ARG A 41 -9.07 8.06 10.79
CA ARG A 41 -7.84 7.72 10.06
C ARG A 41 -8.18 7.28 8.63
N ASN A 42 -7.53 7.89 7.63
CA ASN A 42 -7.67 7.51 6.21
C ASN A 42 -6.81 6.27 5.90
N PHE A 43 -7.05 5.18 6.61
CA PHE A 43 -6.30 3.95 6.46
C PHE A 43 -6.94 3.01 5.43
N PHE A 44 -6.13 2.35 4.61
CA PHE A 44 -6.60 1.49 3.52
C PHE A 44 -7.63 0.45 3.97
N TYR A 45 -7.41 -0.18 5.12
CA TYR A 45 -8.29 -1.21 5.67
C TYR A 45 -9.38 -0.69 6.62
N ALA A 46 -9.43 0.60 6.89
CA ALA A 46 -10.54 1.18 7.64
C ALA A 46 -11.80 1.24 6.77
N ASP A 47 -12.96 1.18 7.39
CA ASP A 47 -14.25 1.31 6.71
C ASP A 47 -14.54 2.73 6.20
N HIS A 48 -13.90 3.73 6.82
CA HIS A 48 -13.99 5.13 6.42
C HIS A 48 -13.16 5.43 5.17
N LEU A 49 -13.79 5.94 4.10
CA LEU A 49 -13.11 6.30 2.86
C LEU A 49 -12.34 7.61 2.98
N GLY A 50 -12.99 8.69 3.38
CA GLY A 50 -12.39 10.02 3.50
C GLY A 50 -11.56 10.43 2.28
N TYR A 51 -10.29 10.74 2.55
CA TYR A 51 -9.29 11.14 1.54
C TYR A 51 -8.30 10.00 1.20
N ASP A 52 -8.70 8.75 1.34
CA ASP A 52 -7.87 7.59 1.02
C ASP A 52 -7.66 7.47 -0.50
N ASN A 53 -6.65 8.16 -1.01
CA ASN A 53 -6.33 8.17 -2.42
C ASN A 53 -5.74 6.84 -2.91
N LEU A 54 -5.01 6.14 -2.06
CA LEU A 54 -4.43 4.84 -2.44
C LEU A 54 -5.53 3.79 -2.67
N TYR A 55 -6.49 3.70 -1.75
CA TYR A 55 -7.65 2.83 -1.94
C TYR A 55 -8.41 3.18 -3.22
N ARG A 56 -8.69 4.47 -3.46
CA ARG A 56 -9.37 4.94 -4.67
C ARG A 56 -8.64 4.51 -5.94
N GLY A 57 -7.33 4.68 -5.99
CA GLY A 57 -6.52 4.29 -7.14
C GLY A 57 -6.52 2.78 -7.36
N VAL A 58 -6.39 1.99 -6.31
CA VAL A 58 -6.35 0.52 -6.39
C VAL A 58 -7.69 -0.06 -6.85
N VAL A 59 -8.82 0.37 -6.27
CA VAL A 59 -10.14 -0.17 -6.68
C VAL A 59 -10.58 0.34 -8.06
N GLU A 60 -10.12 1.53 -8.48
CA GLU A 60 -10.30 1.98 -9.85
C GLU A 60 -9.50 1.11 -10.83
N ALA A 61 -8.23 0.85 -10.53
CA ALA A 61 -7.37 0.01 -11.38
C ALA A 61 -7.87 -1.44 -11.49
N LEU A 62 -8.32 -2.04 -10.40
CA LEU A 62 -8.72 -3.45 -10.38
C LEU A 62 -10.19 -3.67 -10.76
N TYR A 63 -11.09 -2.73 -10.45
CA TYR A 63 -12.53 -2.93 -10.55
C TYR A 63 -13.27 -1.84 -11.33
N ASP A 64 -12.54 -0.89 -11.93
CA ASP A 64 -13.11 0.30 -12.61
C ASP A 64 -14.09 1.10 -11.72
N LEU A 65 -13.85 1.08 -10.41
CA LEU A 65 -14.69 1.73 -9.41
C LEU A 65 -14.29 3.19 -9.25
N ARG A 66 -15.14 4.11 -9.75
CA ARG A 66 -14.87 5.55 -9.84
C ARG A 66 -15.91 6.37 -9.08
N GLY A 67 -15.63 7.66 -8.87
CA GLY A 67 -16.58 8.61 -8.33
C GLY A 67 -17.06 8.33 -6.92
N LEU A 68 -16.19 7.76 -6.07
CA LEU A 68 -16.54 7.33 -4.72
C LEU A 68 -16.82 8.52 -3.80
N GLU A 69 -17.99 8.50 -3.18
CA GLU A 69 -18.43 9.50 -2.22
C GLU A 69 -17.78 9.30 -0.84
N LYS A 70 -17.12 10.33 -0.31
CA LYS A 70 -16.32 10.27 0.92
C LYS A 70 -17.05 9.71 2.13
N ARG A 71 -18.36 10.02 2.27
CA ARG A 71 -19.14 9.71 3.48
C ARG A 71 -20.04 8.50 3.34
N SER A 72 -20.45 8.17 2.11
CA SER A 72 -21.45 7.13 1.84
C SER A 72 -20.88 5.85 1.27
N HIS A 73 -19.61 5.88 0.75
CA HIS A 73 -19.00 4.69 0.20
C HIS A 73 -18.59 3.74 1.33
N ASP A 74 -19.15 2.53 1.30
CA ASP A 74 -18.75 1.43 2.19
C ASP A 74 -17.60 0.64 1.55
N LYS A 75 -16.43 0.69 2.17
CA LYS A 75 -15.23 -0.02 1.71
C LYS A 75 -15.29 -1.54 1.96
N ARG A 76 -16.06 -2.00 2.95
CA ARG A 76 -16.01 -3.38 3.44
C ARG A 76 -16.27 -4.44 2.37
N PRO A 77 -17.28 -4.33 1.49
CA PRO A 77 -17.49 -5.31 0.42
C PRO A 77 -16.30 -5.39 -0.53
N TRP A 78 -15.68 -4.26 -0.82
CA TRP A 78 -14.54 -4.16 -1.73
C TRP A 78 -13.24 -4.64 -1.10
N LEU A 79 -13.03 -4.39 0.20
CA LEU A 79 -11.91 -4.96 0.94
C LEU A 79 -12.02 -6.50 1.02
N ARG A 80 -13.23 -7.05 1.17
CA ARG A 80 -13.47 -8.50 1.06
C ARG A 80 -13.15 -9.02 -0.33
N ARG A 81 -13.58 -8.31 -1.37
CA ARG A 81 -13.26 -8.68 -2.75
C ARG A 81 -11.75 -8.68 -3.03
N LEU A 82 -11.03 -7.66 -2.55
CA LEU A 82 -9.56 -7.64 -2.63
C LEU A 82 -8.95 -8.86 -1.93
N GLN A 83 -9.45 -9.21 -0.74
CA GLN A 83 -9.02 -10.40 0.00
C GLN A 83 -9.29 -11.69 -0.81
N ASP A 84 -10.48 -11.84 -1.37
CA ASP A 84 -10.87 -13.02 -2.18
C ASP A 84 -10.02 -13.13 -3.46
N ASP A 85 -9.66 -12.00 -4.05
CA ASP A 85 -8.79 -11.92 -5.25
C ASP A 85 -7.29 -12.06 -4.92
N GLY A 86 -6.92 -12.23 -3.64
CA GLY A 86 -5.54 -12.40 -3.19
C GLY A 86 -4.72 -11.10 -3.21
N VAL A 87 -5.38 -9.94 -3.16
CA VAL A 87 -4.70 -8.62 -3.11
C VAL A 87 -4.52 -8.19 -1.67
N PHE A 88 -3.27 -7.88 -1.30
CA PHE A 88 -2.93 -7.47 0.05
C PHE A 88 -1.99 -6.27 0.05
N LEU A 89 -2.18 -5.35 0.99
CA LEU A 89 -1.34 -4.17 1.14
C LEU A 89 -0.63 -4.17 2.49
N ILE A 90 0.67 -3.94 2.43
CA ILE A 90 1.50 -3.58 3.60
C ILE A 90 2.17 -2.24 3.37
N ASP A 91 2.70 -1.64 4.41
CA ASP A 91 3.50 -0.43 4.33
C ASP A 91 4.99 -0.73 4.49
N LEU A 92 5.84 0.02 3.78
CA LEU A 92 7.30 -0.04 3.93
C LEU A 92 7.68 0.28 5.38
N VAL A 93 7.10 1.35 5.94
CA VAL A 93 7.29 1.74 7.34
C VAL A 93 6.06 1.32 8.15
N PRO A 94 6.19 0.47 9.18
CA PRO A 94 5.05 -0.07 9.92
C PRO A 94 4.41 0.91 10.91
N TYR A 95 4.87 2.17 10.93
CA TYR A 95 4.35 3.25 11.80
C TYR A 95 4.17 4.55 11.01
N PRO A 96 3.32 5.49 11.47
CA PRO A 96 3.10 6.76 10.77
C PRO A 96 4.35 7.63 10.69
N VAL A 97 4.62 8.21 9.51
CA VAL A 97 5.72 9.16 9.26
C VAL A 97 5.23 10.50 8.69
N ASN A 98 3.92 10.73 8.68
CA ASN A 98 3.32 11.94 8.08
C ASN A 98 3.74 13.24 8.79
N ASP A 99 4.11 13.14 10.08
CA ASP A 99 4.53 14.30 10.89
C ASP A 99 6.02 14.64 10.70
N VAL A 100 6.75 13.86 9.91
CA VAL A 100 8.14 14.14 9.56
C VAL A 100 8.17 15.18 8.44
N SER A 101 8.50 16.41 8.77
CA SER A 101 8.51 17.55 7.83
C SER A 101 9.71 17.55 6.88
N SER A 102 10.84 16.98 7.29
CA SER A 102 12.07 16.92 6.49
C SER A 102 12.03 15.76 5.49
N LYS A 103 12.06 16.08 4.20
CA LYS A 103 12.18 15.09 3.11
C LYS A 103 13.41 14.20 3.27
N LYS A 104 14.53 14.76 3.76
CA LYS A 104 15.76 13.99 4.00
C LYS A 104 15.57 12.96 5.12
N GLN A 105 14.95 13.37 6.23
CA GLN A 105 14.66 12.46 7.36
C GLN A 105 13.67 11.38 6.94
N ARG A 106 12.62 11.74 6.19
CA ARG A 106 11.64 10.78 5.68
C ARG A 106 12.30 9.71 4.80
N LYS A 107 13.18 10.10 3.87
CA LYS A 107 13.94 9.15 3.05
C LYS A 107 14.88 8.26 3.87
N ALA A 108 15.48 8.79 4.94
CA ALA A 108 16.29 7.97 5.86
C ALA A 108 15.43 6.92 6.56
N ILE A 109 14.26 7.28 7.10
CA ILE A 109 13.33 6.36 7.74
C ILE A 109 12.90 5.25 6.77
N LEU A 110 12.57 5.59 5.50
CA LEU A 110 12.22 4.59 4.49
C LEU A 110 13.36 3.57 4.33
N ARG A 111 14.59 4.04 4.16
CA ARG A 111 15.76 3.16 3.98
C ARG A 111 16.03 2.27 5.19
N GLU A 112 15.88 2.78 6.40
CA GLU A 112 16.06 2.02 7.64
C GLU A 112 15.09 0.86 7.77
N ASN A 113 13.87 1.01 7.20
CA ASN A 113 12.82 0.00 7.23
C ASN A 113 12.87 -1.01 6.07
N VAL A 114 13.76 -0.83 5.09
CA VAL A 114 13.88 -1.74 3.94
C VAL A 114 14.13 -3.19 4.36
N PRO A 115 15.08 -3.52 5.25
CA PRO A 115 15.33 -4.91 5.63
C PRO A 115 14.10 -5.58 6.25
N SER A 116 13.40 -4.91 7.16
CA SER A 116 12.19 -5.48 7.78
C SER A 116 11.03 -5.62 6.79
N CYS A 117 10.92 -4.70 5.83
CA CYS A 117 9.91 -4.80 4.78
C CYS A 117 10.17 -6.00 3.85
N ILE A 118 11.41 -6.25 3.47
CA ILE A 118 11.82 -7.43 2.70
C ILE A 118 11.43 -8.72 3.43
N GLU A 119 11.71 -8.83 4.72
CA GLU A 119 11.35 -10.02 5.52
C GLU A 119 9.83 -10.21 5.60
N ARG A 120 9.06 -9.13 5.79
CA ARG A 120 7.59 -9.21 5.79
C ARG A 120 7.03 -9.60 4.42
N ALA A 121 7.57 -9.06 3.34
CA ALA A 121 7.19 -9.43 1.98
C ALA A 121 7.53 -10.89 1.68
N ARG A 122 8.72 -11.36 2.09
CA ARG A 122 9.14 -12.76 1.91
C ARG A 122 8.22 -13.72 2.67
N ALA A 123 7.83 -13.39 3.90
CA ALA A 123 6.94 -14.21 4.71
C ALA A 123 5.54 -14.36 4.08
N LEU A 124 5.06 -13.36 3.34
CA LEU A 124 3.80 -13.39 2.61
C LEU A 124 3.87 -14.20 1.30
N ASN A 125 5.07 -14.46 0.79
CA ASN A 125 5.33 -15.23 -0.43
C ASN A 125 4.41 -14.87 -1.60
N PRO A 126 4.37 -13.59 -2.03
CA PRO A 126 3.46 -13.13 -3.08
C PRO A 126 3.86 -13.61 -4.47
N ASP A 127 2.88 -13.75 -5.37
CA ASP A 127 3.14 -14.06 -6.79
C ASP A 127 3.65 -12.83 -7.55
N GLY A 128 3.29 -11.62 -7.09
CA GLY A 128 3.77 -10.35 -7.64
C GLY A 128 3.71 -9.21 -6.65
N ILE A 129 4.55 -8.20 -6.86
CA ILE A 129 4.65 -7.01 -6.00
C ILE A 129 4.52 -5.75 -6.85
N ILE A 130 3.68 -4.80 -6.39
CA ILE A 130 3.60 -3.43 -6.93
C ILE A 130 3.91 -2.43 -5.82
N LEU A 131 4.82 -1.49 -6.11
CA LEU A 131 5.20 -0.38 -5.23
C LEU A 131 4.34 0.85 -5.58
N CYS A 132 3.59 1.37 -4.61
CA CYS A 132 2.49 2.31 -4.85
C CYS A 132 2.89 3.79 -4.85
N SER A 133 4.17 4.12 -4.79
CA SER A 133 4.68 5.48 -4.93
C SER A 133 6.12 5.52 -5.41
N SER A 134 6.56 6.66 -5.93
CA SER A 134 7.94 6.86 -6.38
C SER A 134 8.95 6.78 -5.23
N ASP A 135 8.64 7.32 -4.06
CA ASP A 135 9.55 7.28 -2.91
C ASP A 135 9.74 5.84 -2.39
N VAL A 136 8.68 5.01 -2.40
CA VAL A 136 8.78 3.58 -2.07
C VAL A 136 9.58 2.83 -3.13
N PHE A 137 9.37 3.14 -4.41
CA PHE A 137 10.12 2.56 -5.52
C PHE A 137 11.61 2.86 -5.41
N ASP A 138 11.98 4.12 -5.17
CA ASP A 138 13.37 4.54 -5.02
C ASP A 138 14.09 3.83 -3.86
N ALA A 139 13.36 3.55 -2.77
CA ALA A 139 13.93 2.91 -1.61
C ALA A 139 14.01 1.38 -1.76
N LEU A 140 13.03 0.74 -2.40
CA LEU A 140 12.77 -0.69 -2.25
C LEU A 140 12.95 -1.52 -3.52
N ALA A 141 12.91 -0.91 -4.73
CA ALA A 141 12.92 -1.67 -5.98
C ALA A 141 14.19 -2.52 -6.17
N LEU A 142 15.38 -1.94 -5.97
CA LEU A 142 16.62 -2.68 -6.07
C LEU A 142 16.76 -3.75 -4.98
N PRO A 143 16.53 -3.44 -3.68
CA PRO A 143 16.56 -4.46 -2.63
C PRO A 143 15.60 -5.64 -2.85
N LEU A 144 14.39 -5.42 -3.38
CA LEU A 144 13.44 -6.49 -3.71
C LEU A 144 14.01 -7.42 -4.80
N ARG A 145 14.60 -6.84 -5.85
CA ARG A 145 15.20 -7.62 -6.94
C ARG A 145 16.40 -8.43 -6.46
N GLU A 146 17.27 -7.83 -5.66
CA GLU A 146 18.42 -8.51 -5.06
C GLU A 146 17.99 -9.65 -4.11
N ALA A 147 16.86 -9.49 -3.43
CA ALA A 147 16.25 -10.53 -2.59
C ALA A 147 15.52 -11.63 -3.39
N GLY A 148 15.44 -11.51 -4.73
CA GLY A 148 14.74 -12.46 -5.60
C GLY A 148 13.21 -12.41 -5.48
N LEU A 149 12.65 -11.29 -4.99
CA LEU A 149 11.21 -11.11 -4.85
C LEU A 149 10.57 -10.57 -6.15
N PRO A 150 9.32 -10.95 -6.47
CA PRO A 150 8.71 -10.78 -7.79
C PRO A 150 8.17 -9.36 -8.00
N LEU A 151 9.03 -8.35 -8.11
CA LEU A 151 8.62 -6.98 -8.47
C LEU A 151 8.15 -6.94 -9.93
N LEU A 152 6.91 -6.50 -10.15
CA LEU A 152 6.24 -6.54 -11.46
C LEU A 152 6.56 -5.37 -12.40
N HIS A 153 7.19 -4.30 -11.91
CA HIS A 153 7.44 -3.11 -12.73
C HIS A 153 8.88 -2.60 -12.63
N THR A 154 9.31 -1.88 -13.67
CA THR A 154 10.67 -1.35 -13.80
C THR A 154 10.73 0.17 -13.63
N HIS A 155 9.60 0.85 -13.65
CA HIS A 155 9.45 2.28 -13.46
C HIS A 155 8.57 2.57 -12.26
N ALA A 156 8.81 3.66 -11.56
CA ALA A 156 8.00 4.06 -10.41
C ALA A 156 6.56 4.40 -10.82
N LEU A 157 5.59 3.97 -10.02
CA LEU A 157 4.24 4.48 -10.09
C LEU A 157 4.15 5.79 -9.29
N SER A 158 3.43 6.78 -9.83
CA SER A 158 3.08 7.97 -9.05
C SER A 158 2.01 7.62 -8.03
N PHE A 159 2.08 8.21 -6.83
CA PHE A 159 1.00 8.05 -5.85
C PHE A 159 -0.33 8.61 -6.43
N PRO A 160 -1.48 7.92 -6.25
CA PRO A 160 -2.71 8.23 -6.99
C PRO A 160 -3.47 9.46 -6.43
N LEU A 161 -2.82 10.61 -6.38
CA LEU A 161 -3.49 11.89 -6.13
C LEU A 161 -4.48 12.20 -7.27
N GLY A 162 -5.50 13.01 -7.00
CA GLY A 162 -6.60 13.25 -7.92
C GLY A 162 -6.21 13.58 -9.37
N ASN A 163 -5.21 14.45 -9.54
CA ASN A 163 -4.73 14.91 -10.86
C ASN A 163 -3.80 13.92 -11.59
N VAL A 164 -3.29 12.91 -10.90
CA VAL A 164 -2.38 11.89 -11.49
C VAL A 164 -2.93 10.47 -11.33
N ARG A 165 -4.18 10.32 -10.90
CA ARG A 165 -4.78 9.00 -10.68
C ARG A 165 -4.88 8.19 -11.96
N ASP A 166 -5.21 8.83 -13.09
CA ASP A 166 -5.29 8.14 -14.39
C ASP A 166 -3.93 7.55 -14.78
N GLN A 167 -2.83 8.26 -14.49
CA GLN A 167 -1.48 7.76 -14.73
C GLN A 167 -1.16 6.57 -13.81
N PHE A 168 -1.50 6.67 -12.52
CA PHE A 168 -1.36 5.55 -11.59
C PHE A 168 -2.10 4.30 -12.09
N VAL A 169 -3.35 4.46 -12.53
CA VAL A 169 -4.17 3.35 -13.04
C VAL A 169 -3.53 2.72 -14.28
N ALA A 170 -3.04 3.53 -15.23
CA ALA A 170 -2.37 3.04 -16.43
C ALA A 170 -1.09 2.26 -16.10
N ASP A 171 -0.24 2.82 -15.23
CA ASP A 171 1.01 2.18 -14.81
C ASP A 171 0.74 0.91 -14.00
N PHE A 172 -0.32 0.92 -13.17
CA PHE A 172 -0.76 -0.25 -12.41
C PHE A 172 -1.21 -1.38 -13.35
N HIS A 173 -2.00 -1.08 -14.38
CA HIS A 173 -2.42 -2.07 -15.37
C HIS A 173 -1.23 -2.68 -16.11
N GLU A 174 -0.23 -1.89 -16.50
CA GLU A 174 0.98 -2.41 -17.13
C GLU A 174 1.75 -3.36 -16.20
N ALA A 175 1.89 -3.00 -14.93
CA ALA A 175 2.54 -3.86 -13.94
C ALA A 175 1.72 -5.13 -13.67
N TYR A 176 0.41 -4.99 -13.46
CA TYR A 176 -0.50 -6.09 -13.15
C TYR A 176 -0.59 -7.12 -14.27
N ALA A 177 -0.49 -6.70 -15.53
CA ALA A 177 -0.48 -7.60 -16.69
C ALA A 177 0.69 -8.62 -16.66
N ARG A 178 1.72 -8.36 -15.87
CA ARG A 178 2.88 -9.27 -15.70
C ARG A 178 2.67 -10.32 -14.61
N LEU A 179 1.58 -10.22 -13.83
CA LEU A 179 1.30 -11.16 -12.75
C LEU A 179 1.03 -12.60 -13.27
N GLY A 180 0.63 -12.75 -14.50
CA GLY A 180 0.28 -14.05 -15.09
C GLY A 180 -1.08 -14.56 -14.58
N ASP A 181 -1.72 -15.36 -15.44
CA ASP A 181 -2.91 -16.13 -15.07
C ASP A 181 -2.44 -17.46 -14.44
N HIS A 182 -2.57 -17.59 -13.13
CA HIS A 182 -2.36 -18.84 -12.39
C HIS A 182 -3.66 -19.38 -11.84
#